data_ad35ccff608fce7b6a329519287681e2
#
_entry.id   ad35ccff608fce7b6a329519287681e2
#
_cell.length_a   1.000
_cell.length_b   1.000
_cell.length_c   1.000
_cell.angle_alpha   90.00
_cell.angle_beta   90.00
_cell.angle_gamma   90.00
#
_symmetry.space_group_name_H-M   'P 1'
#
loop_
_entity.id
_entity.type
_entity.pdbx_description
1 polymer ?
#
loop_
_entity_poly.entity_id
_entity_poly.type
_entity_poly.pdbx_seq_one_letter_code
_entity_poly.pdbx_strand_id
1 'polypeptide(L)'
;MKKLGHALEMVTATDPGRVRGQNEDAVFAEAGLGLAILADGMGGYNAGEVASGMATTLLAANFAQFMAASPMRDAESMRAEVMHQRLLAEISAVNTAIFQAAESQPRYAGMGTTLVVACFYDNRMSVAHLGDSRLYRLRGGYFEQLTKDHSLLQEQLDSGMISAEEARYSLNKNLVTRALGVDAMVETEIHDYDVQLDDIFLLCSDGLSDMLDDTEIALAVQTLGDNLALAAEHLVQMANDNGGRDNISVILVRVRGDYTVSRGWWQKLLARLK
;
A
#
# COMPACT_ATOMS: atom_id res chain seq x y z
N MET A 1 -16.33 -13.47 -2.86
CA MET A 1 -15.01 -14.10 -2.68
C MET A 1 -14.54 -14.90 -3.89
N LYS A 2 -15.26 -15.90 -4.44
CA LYS A 2 -14.75 -16.68 -5.60
C LYS A 2 -14.44 -15.83 -6.85
N LYS A 3 -15.13 -14.70 -7.11
CA LYS A 3 -14.85 -13.85 -8.27
C LYS A 3 -13.57 -13.03 -8.11
N LEU A 4 -13.34 -12.41 -6.97
CA LEU A 4 -12.14 -11.60 -6.68
C LEU A 4 -10.87 -12.45 -6.78
N GLY A 5 -10.83 -13.60 -6.12
CA GLY A 5 -9.67 -14.51 -6.14
C GLY A 5 -9.30 -15.09 -7.52
N HIS A 6 -10.20 -14.97 -8.53
CA HIS A 6 -9.92 -15.32 -9.92
C HIS A 6 -9.65 -14.09 -10.80
N ALA A 7 -10.09 -12.90 -10.35
CA ALA A 7 -9.96 -11.67 -11.10
C ALA A 7 -8.69 -10.89 -10.76
N LEU A 8 -8.09 -11.17 -9.61
CA LEU A 8 -6.85 -10.56 -9.15
C LEU A 8 -5.75 -11.61 -9.01
N GLU A 9 -4.58 -11.31 -9.53
CA GLU A 9 -3.35 -12.03 -9.24
C GLU A 9 -2.49 -11.13 -8.36
N MET A 10 -2.05 -11.65 -7.21
CA MET A 10 -1.25 -10.89 -6.25
C MET A 10 0.00 -11.69 -5.87
N VAL A 11 1.14 -11.03 -5.84
CA VAL A 11 2.42 -11.58 -5.41
C VAL A 11 3.14 -10.59 -4.51
N THR A 12 3.95 -11.11 -3.60
CA THR A 12 4.79 -10.32 -2.69
C THR A 12 6.22 -10.78 -2.78
N ALA A 13 7.16 -9.85 -2.64
CA ALA A 13 8.57 -10.16 -2.39
C ALA A 13 9.09 -9.17 -1.34
N THR A 14 9.93 -9.63 -0.44
CA THR A 14 10.56 -8.82 0.59
C THR A 14 11.96 -9.33 0.90
N ASP A 15 12.90 -8.43 1.17
CA ASP A 15 14.31 -8.73 1.45
C ASP A 15 14.86 -7.70 2.44
N PRO A 16 15.70 -8.09 3.41
CA PRO A 16 16.27 -7.15 4.37
C PRO A 16 17.24 -6.14 3.73
N GLY A 17 17.58 -6.29 2.46
CA GLY A 17 18.62 -5.49 1.82
C GLY A 17 20.02 -6.00 2.12
N ARG A 18 21.02 -5.17 1.77
CA ARG A 18 22.46 -5.52 1.96
C ARG A 18 23.06 -4.91 3.21
N VAL A 19 22.41 -3.91 3.78
CA VAL A 19 22.95 -3.09 4.88
C VAL A 19 22.24 -3.35 6.20
N ARG A 20 20.94 -3.58 6.17
CA ARG A 20 20.15 -3.84 7.37
C ARG A 20 20.33 -5.27 7.85
N GLY A 21 20.40 -5.47 9.17
CA GLY A 21 20.51 -6.80 9.79
C GLY A 21 19.18 -7.52 9.96
N GLN A 22 18.08 -6.79 9.89
CA GLN A 22 16.71 -7.27 10.08
C GLN A 22 15.78 -6.62 9.06
N ASN A 23 14.64 -7.28 8.83
CA ASN A 23 13.60 -6.73 7.98
C ASN A 23 12.47 -6.20 8.86
N GLU A 24 12.28 -4.88 8.87
CA GLU A 24 11.22 -4.20 9.60
C GLU A 24 9.99 -3.92 8.72
N ASP A 25 10.06 -4.26 7.43
CA ASP A 25 8.90 -4.23 6.52
C ASP A 25 7.94 -5.39 6.80
N ALA A 26 6.67 -5.16 6.60
CA ALA A 26 5.64 -6.20 6.61
C ALA A 26 4.70 -6.06 5.42
N VAL A 27 4.38 -7.17 4.77
CA VAL A 27 3.51 -7.22 3.60
C VAL A 27 2.39 -8.24 3.78
N PHE A 28 1.20 -7.93 3.27
CA PHE A 28 0.07 -8.84 3.20
C PHE A 28 -0.65 -8.66 1.87
N ALA A 29 -0.95 -9.76 1.18
CA ALA A 29 -1.75 -9.74 -0.05
C ALA A 29 -2.65 -10.97 -0.14
N GLU A 30 -3.94 -10.76 -0.29
CA GLU A 30 -4.95 -11.83 -0.39
C GLU A 30 -5.98 -11.48 -1.47
N ALA A 31 -5.85 -12.11 -2.63
CA ALA A 31 -6.73 -11.87 -3.79
C ALA A 31 -8.21 -12.17 -3.48
N GLY A 32 -8.49 -13.17 -2.64
CA GLY A 32 -9.86 -13.52 -2.23
C GLY A 32 -10.53 -12.44 -1.39
N LEU A 33 -9.76 -11.66 -0.66
CA LEU A 33 -10.21 -10.49 0.10
C LEU A 33 -10.17 -9.21 -0.74
N GLY A 34 -9.41 -9.20 -1.85
CA GLY A 34 -9.13 -7.99 -2.61
C GLY A 34 -8.29 -6.99 -1.83
N LEU A 35 -7.38 -7.47 -0.99
CA LEU A 35 -6.63 -6.63 -0.05
C LEU A 35 -5.13 -6.83 -0.22
N ALA A 36 -4.41 -5.72 -0.37
CA ALA A 36 -2.95 -5.64 -0.31
C ALA A 36 -2.55 -4.58 0.70
N ILE A 37 -1.61 -4.90 1.60
CA ILE A 37 -1.12 -4.01 2.66
C ILE A 37 0.40 -4.08 2.68
N LEU A 38 1.06 -2.94 2.67
CA LEU A 38 2.49 -2.80 2.87
C LEU A 38 2.71 -1.79 4.01
N ALA A 39 3.60 -2.11 4.92
CA ALA A 39 3.97 -1.30 6.05
C ALA A 39 5.49 -1.37 6.25
N ASP A 40 6.14 -0.22 6.27
CA ASP A 40 7.58 -0.05 6.51
C ASP A 40 7.75 0.43 7.94
N GLY A 41 8.39 -0.40 8.75
CA GLY A 41 8.53 -0.21 10.18
C GLY A 41 9.72 0.65 10.56
N MET A 42 9.50 1.60 11.47
CA MET A 42 10.55 2.45 12.01
C MET A 42 10.59 2.39 13.54
N GLY A 43 11.80 2.41 14.10
CA GLY A 43 12.00 2.39 15.54
C GLY A 43 13.36 1.82 15.94
N GLY A 44 13.69 1.90 17.23
CA GLY A 44 14.91 1.28 17.76
C GLY A 44 14.69 -0.16 18.24
N TYR A 45 15.71 -1.01 18.25
CA TYR A 45 15.66 -2.37 18.81
C TYR A 45 14.48 -3.24 18.36
N ASN A 46 14.27 -3.40 17.06
CA ASN A 46 13.18 -4.20 16.44
C ASN A 46 11.76 -3.64 16.70
N ALA A 47 11.64 -2.41 17.14
CA ALA A 47 10.34 -1.81 17.40
C ALA A 47 9.58 -1.54 16.07
N GLY A 48 10.30 -1.26 14.98
CA GLY A 48 9.73 -1.13 13.63
C GLY A 48 9.06 -2.41 13.15
N GLU A 49 9.73 -3.57 13.27
CA GLU A 49 9.15 -4.89 12.94
C GLU A 49 7.84 -5.17 13.67
N VAL A 50 7.76 -4.76 14.96
CA VAL A 50 6.53 -4.92 15.73
C VAL A 50 5.43 -3.99 15.22
N ALA A 51 5.74 -2.73 14.91
CA ALA A 51 4.76 -1.78 14.42
C ALA A 51 4.18 -2.18 13.05
N SER A 52 5.04 -2.52 12.08
CA SER A 52 4.64 -2.96 10.74
C SER A 52 3.88 -4.29 10.76
N GLY A 53 4.36 -5.24 11.60
CA GLY A 53 3.68 -6.52 11.82
C GLY A 53 2.31 -6.38 12.47
N MET A 54 2.16 -5.47 13.46
CA MET A 54 0.84 -5.13 14.02
C MET A 54 -0.07 -4.49 12.99
N ALA A 55 0.42 -3.53 12.20
CA ALA A 55 -0.35 -2.84 11.18
C ALA A 55 -0.94 -3.83 10.16
N THR A 56 -0.10 -4.66 9.56
CA THR A 56 -0.52 -5.62 8.54
C THR A 56 -1.44 -6.70 9.09
N THR A 57 -1.11 -7.28 10.26
CA THR A 57 -1.88 -8.38 10.86
C THR A 57 -3.26 -7.93 11.33
N LEU A 58 -3.34 -6.80 12.05
CA LEU A 58 -4.61 -6.32 12.59
C LEU A 58 -5.55 -5.84 11.47
N LEU A 59 -5.02 -5.08 10.50
CA LEU A 59 -5.82 -4.65 9.34
C LEU A 59 -6.35 -5.84 8.54
N ALA A 60 -5.50 -6.82 8.23
CA ALA A 60 -5.91 -8.01 7.49
C ALA A 60 -6.99 -8.82 8.24
N ALA A 61 -6.81 -9.04 9.55
CA ALA A 61 -7.77 -9.77 10.38
C ALA A 61 -9.13 -9.05 10.48
N ASN A 62 -9.11 -7.75 10.77
CA ASN A 62 -10.32 -6.93 10.89
C ASN A 62 -11.05 -6.86 9.56
N PHE A 63 -10.32 -6.71 8.45
CA PHE A 63 -10.91 -6.68 7.12
C PHE A 63 -11.52 -8.03 6.73
N ALA A 64 -10.83 -9.14 7.02
CA ALA A 64 -11.36 -10.49 6.82
C ALA A 64 -12.65 -10.73 7.62
N GLN A 65 -12.71 -10.25 8.87
CA GLN A 65 -13.91 -10.33 9.70
C GLN A 65 -15.06 -9.49 9.13
N PHE A 66 -14.78 -8.27 8.68
CA PHE A 66 -15.78 -7.42 7.99
C PHE A 66 -16.32 -8.11 6.75
N MET A 67 -15.44 -8.67 5.92
CA MET A 67 -15.81 -9.38 4.70
C MET A 67 -16.65 -10.64 4.98
N ALA A 68 -16.39 -11.33 6.09
CA ALA A 68 -17.16 -12.51 6.51
C ALA A 68 -18.54 -12.14 7.07
N ALA A 69 -18.64 -11.03 7.80
CA ALA A 69 -19.87 -10.55 8.43
C ALA A 69 -20.80 -9.82 7.44
N SER A 70 -20.23 -9.13 6.46
CA SER A 70 -21.02 -8.44 5.43
C SER A 70 -21.25 -9.39 4.27
N PRO A 71 -22.48 -9.69 3.89
CA PRO A 71 -22.71 -10.36 2.61
C PRO A 71 -22.30 -9.38 1.52
N MET A 72 -21.03 -9.39 1.10
CA MET A 72 -20.47 -8.59 0.00
C MET A 72 -21.15 -8.87 -1.34
N ARG A 73 -22.47 -9.01 -1.32
CA ARG A 73 -23.30 -9.34 -2.46
C ARG A 73 -24.29 -8.24 -2.78
N ASP A 74 -24.42 -7.24 -1.91
CA ASP A 74 -25.24 -6.09 -2.22
C ASP A 74 -24.37 -4.90 -2.66
N ALA A 75 -24.89 -4.17 -3.65
CA ALA A 75 -24.21 -3.01 -4.22
C ALA A 75 -24.09 -1.85 -3.21
N GLU A 76 -24.65 -1.97 -2.02
CA GLU A 76 -24.62 -0.92 -1.00
C GLU A 76 -23.37 -1.02 -0.12
N SER A 77 -22.99 -2.25 0.30
CA SER A 77 -21.77 -2.49 1.07
C SER A 77 -20.48 -2.26 0.24
N MET A 78 -20.61 -2.18 -1.10
CA MET A 78 -19.51 -1.94 -2.04
C MET A 78 -19.49 -0.50 -2.57
N ARG A 79 -20.08 0.44 -1.86
CA ARG A 79 -19.93 1.86 -2.19
C ARG A 79 -18.62 2.39 -1.65
N ALA A 80 -18.01 3.30 -2.39
CA ALA A 80 -16.77 3.97 -2.01
C ALA A 80 -16.87 4.60 -0.61
N GLU A 81 -17.98 5.26 -0.30
CA GLU A 81 -18.19 5.89 1.00
C GLU A 81 -18.15 4.88 2.17
N VAL A 82 -18.73 3.69 1.97
CA VAL A 82 -18.71 2.62 3.00
C VAL A 82 -17.30 2.07 3.17
N MET A 83 -16.58 1.86 2.06
CA MET A 83 -15.19 1.39 2.09
C MET A 83 -14.26 2.41 2.73
N HIS A 84 -14.43 3.71 2.43
CA HIS A 84 -13.67 4.79 3.05
C HIS A 84 -13.88 4.82 4.57
N GLN A 85 -15.15 4.85 5.01
CA GLN A 85 -15.46 4.86 6.44
C GLN A 85 -14.87 3.63 7.14
N ARG A 86 -14.91 2.46 6.47
CA ARG A 86 -14.33 1.24 7.01
C ARG A 86 -12.82 1.32 7.11
N LEU A 87 -12.13 1.74 6.05
CA LEU A 87 -10.68 1.91 6.05
C LEU A 87 -10.24 2.90 7.12
N LEU A 88 -10.89 4.07 7.21
CA LEU A 88 -10.59 5.07 8.25
C LEU A 88 -10.76 4.49 9.66
N ALA A 89 -11.86 3.79 9.93
CA ALA A 89 -12.13 3.20 11.23
C ALA A 89 -11.09 2.15 11.62
N GLU A 90 -10.74 1.26 10.68
CA GLU A 90 -9.76 0.21 10.94
C GLU A 90 -8.33 0.76 11.11
N ILE A 91 -7.93 1.71 10.27
CA ILE A 91 -6.61 2.35 10.37
C ILE A 91 -6.50 3.12 11.69
N SER A 92 -7.55 3.84 12.09
CA SER A 92 -7.58 4.53 13.39
C SER A 92 -7.48 3.57 14.57
N ALA A 93 -8.18 2.43 14.51
CA ALA A 93 -8.11 1.39 15.57
C ALA A 93 -6.70 0.78 15.65
N VAL A 94 -6.09 0.50 14.51
CA VAL A 94 -4.71 -0.03 14.43
C VAL A 94 -3.70 1.00 14.93
N ASN A 95 -3.84 2.28 14.54
CA ASN A 95 -3.01 3.36 15.08
C ASN A 95 -3.07 3.41 16.60
N THR A 96 -4.29 3.36 17.15
CA THR A 96 -4.48 3.35 18.61
C THR A 96 -3.79 2.17 19.27
N ALA A 97 -3.87 0.97 18.68
CA ALA A 97 -3.24 -0.23 19.20
C ALA A 97 -1.70 -0.12 19.21
N ILE A 98 -1.10 0.37 18.12
CA ILE A 98 0.35 0.55 18.01
C ILE A 98 0.81 1.64 19.00
N PHE A 99 0.13 2.79 19.04
CA PHE A 99 0.44 3.90 19.94
C PHE A 99 0.39 3.45 21.41
N GLN A 100 -0.66 2.72 21.84
CA GLN A 100 -0.77 2.20 23.18
C GLN A 100 0.30 1.16 23.53
N ALA A 101 0.70 0.33 22.57
CA ALA A 101 1.79 -0.61 22.76
C ALA A 101 3.13 0.12 22.94
N ALA A 102 3.38 1.19 22.17
CA ALA A 102 4.57 2.05 22.30
C ALA A 102 4.63 2.73 23.67
N GLU A 103 3.51 3.28 24.15
CA GLU A 103 3.42 3.96 25.44
C GLU A 103 3.55 3.00 26.63
N SER A 104 3.02 1.77 26.51
CA SER A 104 2.98 0.80 27.62
C SER A 104 4.28 0.04 27.82
N GLN A 105 5.16 -0.03 26.81
CA GLN A 105 6.39 -0.83 26.86
C GLN A 105 7.62 0.00 26.42
N PRO A 106 8.55 0.30 27.36
CA PRO A 106 9.72 1.13 27.07
C PRO A 106 10.58 0.66 25.88
N ARG A 107 10.60 -0.66 25.62
CA ARG A 107 11.33 -1.23 24.46
C ARG A 107 10.69 -0.89 23.09
N TYR A 108 9.45 -0.46 23.08
CA TYR A 108 8.72 -0.07 21.88
C TYR A 108 8.51 1.45 21.80
N ALA A 109 9.12 2.21 22.70
CA ALA A 109 8.99 3.66 22.71
C ALA A 109 9.42 4.26 21.37
N GLY A 110 8.54 5.05 20.78
CA GLY A 110 8.77 5.71 19.49
C GLY A 110 8.69 4.77 18.28
N MET A 111 8.14 3.57 18.40
CA MET A 111 7.86 2.74 17.23
C MET A 111 6.76 3.35 16.38
N GLY A 112 6.90 3.21 15.09
CA GLY A 112 5.91 3.61 14.11
C GLY A 112 6.03 2.81 12.84
N THR A 113 5.15 3.04 11.90
CA THR A 113 5.23 2.41 10.57
C THR A 113 4.52 3.26 9.53
N THR A 114 5.03 3.27 8.30
CA THR A 114 4.26 3.71 7.14
C THR A 114 3.09 2.76 6.91
N LEU A 115 2.20 3.13 6.01
CA LEU A 115 1.12 2.26 5.57
C LEU A 115 0.71 2.59 4.13
N VAL A 116 0.60 1.57 3.29
CA VAL A 116 -0.13 1.63 2.03
C VAL A 116 -1.11 0.45 1.98
N VAL A 117 -2.39 0.76 1.84
CA VAL A 117 -3.46 -0.24 1.69
C VAL A 117 -4.14 -0.05 0.36
N ALA A 118 -4.22 -1.11 -0.45
CA ALA A 118 -5.04 -1.17 -1.66
C ALA A 118 -6.19 -2.17 -1.45
N CYS A 119 -7.43 -1.66 -1.49
CA CYS A 119 -8.64 -2.45 -1.33
C CYS A 119 -9.43 -2.49 -2.64
N PHE A 120 -9.55 -3.68 -3.25
CA PHE A 120 -10.19 -3.91 -4.53
C PHE A 120 -11.63 -4.40 -4.35
N TYR A 121 -12.59 -3.71 -4.97
CA TYR A 121 -14.03 -4.04 -4.92
C TYR A 121 -14.75 -3.44 -6.14
N ASP A 122 -15.76 -4.11 -6.65
CA ASP A 122 -16.68 -3.63 -7.72
C ASP A 122 -15.98 -2.93 -8.90
N ASN A 123 -14.87 -3.51 -9.41
CA ASN A 123 -13.97 -2.92 -10.43
C ASN A 123 -13.42 -1.54 -10.05
N ARG A 124 -13.24 -1.32 -8.77
CA ARG A 124 -12.62 -0.13 -8.18
C ARG A 124 -11.53 -0.53 -7.20
N MET A 125 -10.74 0.43 -6.82
CA MET A 125 -9.74 0.31 -5.77
C MET A 125 -9.79 1.57 -4.89
N SER A 126 -9.94 1.41 -3.57
CA SER A 126 -9.63 2.46 -2.61
C SER A 126 -8.21 2.28 -2.11
N VAL A 127 -7.45 3.35 -2.13
CA VAL A 127 -6.08 3.42 -1.60
C VAL A 127 -6.09 4.28 -0.36
N ALA A 128 -5.59 3.75 0.75
CA ALA A 128 -5.32 4.51 1.96
C ALA A 128 -3.82 4.49 2.23
N HIS A 129 -3.20 5.63 2.54
CA HIS A 129 -1.77 5.66 2.82
C HIS A 129 -1.36 6.68 3.88
N LEU A 130 -0.22 6.41 4.49
CA LEU A 130 0.53 7.24 5.43
C LEU A 130 2.01 6.96 5.25
N GLY A 131 2.84 7.99 5.19
CA GLY A 131 4.28 7.85 5.00
C GLY A 131 4.70 8.00 3.55
N ASP A 132 5.86 7.46 3.23
CA ASP A 132 6.56 7.56 1.94
C ASP A 132 6.69 6.24 1.19
N SER A 133 6.11 5.17 1.72
CA SER A 133 5.81 3.97 0.93
C SER A 133 4.80 4.30 -0.16
N ARG A 134 5.01 3.75 -1.36
CA ARG A 134 4.32 4.21 -2.57
C ARG A 134 3.42 3.16 -3.20
N LEU A 135 2.42 3.65 -3.94
CA LEU A 135 1.62 2.85 -4.84
C LEU A 135 1.68 3.44 -6.25
N TYR A 136 2.00 2.59 -7.22
CA TYR A 136 2.04 2.92 -8.64
C TYR A 136 1.01 2.12 -9.42
N ARG A 137 0.62 2.64 -10.58
CA ARG A 137 -0.20 1.94 -11.57
C ARG A 137 0.49 1.93 -12.93
N LEU A 138 0.53 0.75 -13.56
CA LEU A 138 0.84 0.57 -14.96
C LEU A 138 -0.45 0.29 -15.74
N ARG A 139 -0.83 1.17 -16.66
CA ARG A 139 -1.99 1.04 -17.54
C ARG A 139 -1.64 1.41 -18.97
N GLY A 140 -1.79 0.49 -19.92
CA GLY A 140 -1.56 0.77 -21.34
C GLY A 140 -0.16 1.30 -21.66
N GLY A 141 0.87 0.91 -20.89
CA GLY A 141 2.24 1.39 -21.01
C GLY A 141 2.54 2.70 -20.28
N TYR A 142 1.54 3.34 -19.66
CA TYR A 142 1.73 4.52 -18.82
C TYR A 142 1.89 4.09 -17.36
N PHE A 143 3.00 4.49 -16.74
CA PHE A 143 3.33 4.24 -15.35
C PHE A 143 3.23 5.53 -14.55
N GLU A 144 2.50 5.50 -13.44
CA GLU A 144 2.25 6.67 -12.61
C GLU A 144 2.20 6.32 -11.13
N GLN A 145 2.74 7.19 -10.28
CA GLN A 145 2.59 7.13 -8.83
C GLN A 145 1.19 7.64 -8.45
N LEU A 146 0.45 6.85 -7.67
CA LEU A 146 -0.92 7.19 -7.22
C LEU A 146 -0.95 7.79 -5.81
N THR A 147 0.02 7.47 -4.97
CA THR A 147 0.20 8.05 -3.64
C THR A 147 1.11 9.26 -3.71
N LYS A 148 1.03 10.14 -2.72
CA LYS A 148 1.94 11.26 -2.55
C LYS A 148 2.66 11.09 -1.23
N ASP A 149 3.99 11.15 -1.25
CA ASP A 149 4.81 10.90 -0.07
C ASP A 149 4.50 11.91 1.05
N HIS A 150 4.27 11.42 2.25
CA HIS A 150 4.22 12.23 3.47
C HIS A 150 5.64 12.34 4.03
N SER A 151 6.48 13.12 3.37
CA SER A 151 7.86 13.38 3.75
C SER A 151 8.16 14.88 3.78
N LEU A 152 9.13 15.27 4.60
CA LEU A 152 9.58 16.65 4.65
C LEU A 152 10.06 17.14 3.27
N LEU A 153 10.70 16.28 2.52
CA LEU A 153 11.15 16.57 1.15
C LEU A 153 9.98 16.93 0.23
N GLN A 154 8.90 16.15 0.28
CA GLN A 154 7.71 16.40 -0.53
C GLN A 154 7.00 17.71 -0.12
N GLU A 155 6.93 18.00 1.17
CA GLU A 155 6.36 19.27 1.66
C GLU A 155 7.18 20.48 1.21
N GLN A 156 8.51 20.37 1.17
CA GLN A 156 9.39 21.41 0.66
C GLN A 156 9.24 21.64 -0.85
N LEU A 157 9.06 20.54 -1.62
CA LEU A 157 8.75 20.61 -3.06
C LEU A 157 7.40 21.31 -3.30
N ASP A 158 6.37 20.92 -2.58
CA ASP A 158 5.01 21.45 -2.73
C ASP A 158 4.90 22.94 -2.39
N SER A 159 5.64 23.35 -1.36
CA SER A 159 5.70 24.76 -0.96
C SER A 159 6.62 25.61 -1.85
N GLY A 160 7.34 24.98 -2.80
CA GLY A 160 8.31 25.66 -3.65
C GLY A 160 9.58 26.13 -2.93
N MET A 161 9.86 25.59 -1.72
CA MET A 161 11.08 25.90 -0.98
C MET A 161 12.32 25.35 -1.64
N ILE A 162 12.19 24.22 -2.32
CA ILE A 162 13.23 23.59 -3.12
C ILE A 162 12.70 23.21 -4.50
N SER A 163 13.56 23.17 -5.49
CA SER A 163 13.27 22.68 -6.82
C SER A 163 13.37 21.14 -6.89
N ALA A 164 12.76 20.51 -7.90
CA ALA A 164 12.91 19.08 -8.15
C ALA A 164 14.38 18.65 -8.38
N GLU A 165 15.23 19.56 -8.87
CA GLU A 165 16.66 19.30 -9.05
C GLU A 165 17.38 19.26 -7.69
N GLU A 166 17.11 20.22 -6.80
CA GLU A 166 17.68 20.26 -5.45
C GLU A 166 17.22 19.09 -4.59
N ALA A 167 15.97 18.65 -4.76
CA ALA A 167 15.40 17.51 -4.05
C ALA A 167 16.19 16.20 -4.27
N ARG A 168 16.76 16.01 -5.46
CA ARG A 168 17.58 14.81 -5.79
C ARG A 168 18.81 14.67 -4.89
N TYR A 169 19.33 15.78 -4.40
CA TYR A 169 20.53 15.85 -3.56
C TYR A 169 20.23 16.10 -2.07
N SER A 170 18.96 16.14 -1.69
CA SER A 170 18.55 16.37 -0.31
C SER A 170 19.02 15.24 0.60
N LEU A 171 19.54 15.60 1.77
CA LEU A 171 19.90 14.65 2.84
C LEU A 171 18.70 14.24 3.70
N ASN A 172 17.54 14.90 3.51
CA ASN A 172 16.34 14.72 4.33
C ASN A 172 15.27 13.87 3.61
N LYS A 173 15.68 13.00 2.69
CA LYS A 173 14.75 12.20 1.89
C LYS A 173 13.83 11.32 2.75
N ASN A 174 14.38 10.72 3.81
CA ASN A 174 13.73 9.71 4.63
C ASN A 174 13.10 10.29 5.91
N LEU A 175 12.78 11.59 5.94
CA LEU A 175 12.05 12.19 7.06
C LEU A 175 10.56 12.14 6.81
N VAL A 176 9.95 11.07 7.28
CA VAL A 176 8.50 10.84 7.23
C VAL A 176 7.78 11.82 8.15
N THR A 177 6.73 12.46 7.66
CA THR A 177 5.93 13.44 8.42
C THR A 177 4.62 12.87 8.98
N ARG A 178 4.19 11.69 8.49
CA ARG A 178 2.99 10.99 8.97
C ARG A 178 3.24 9.48 9.01
N ALA A 179 2.97 8.87 10.18
CA ALA A 179 3.10 7.42 10.37
C ALA A 179 2.12 6.90 11.41
N LEU A 180 1.82 5.61 11.37
CA LEU A 180 1.04 4.93 12.41
C LEU A 180 1.88 4.77 13.67
N GLY A 181 1.23 4.91 14.84
CA GLY A 181 1.81 4.63 16.15
C GLY A 181 2.63 5.75 16.75
N VAL A 182 2.93 6.82 16.00
CA VAL A 182 3.73 7.97 16.49
C VAL A 182 2.86 8.94 17.28
N ASP A 183 1.67 9.22 16.78
CA ASP A 183 0.70 10.12 17.39
C ASP A 183 -0.60 9.39 17.77
N ALA A 184 -1.28 9.88 18.83
CA ALA A 184 -2.54 9.30 19.29
C ALA A 184 -3.66 9.34 18.22
N MET A 185 -3.62 10.32 17.34
CA MET A 185 -4.53 10.46 16.19
C MET A 185 -3.70 10.67 14.93
N VAL A 186 -4.15 10.06 13.83
CA VAL A 186 -3.48 10.14 12.53
C VAL A 186 -4.48 10.53 11.44
N GLU A 187 -4.05 11.39 10.54
CA GLU A 187 -4.82 11.77 9.36
C GLU A 187 -4.44 10.88 8.19
N THR A 188 -5.38 9.99 7.81
CA THR A 188 -5.19 9.05 6.71
C THR A 188 -5.68 9.67 5.41
N GLU A 189 -4.86 9.65 4.38
CA GLU A 189 -5.25 10.06 3.03
C GLU A 189 -5.87 8.86 2.30
N ILE A 190 -7.07 9.06 1.68
CA ILE A 190 -7.77 8.00 0.94
C ILE A 190 -8.23 8.52 -0.41
N HIS A 191 -7.93 7.76 -1.46
CA HIS A 191 -8.36 8.02 -2.83
C HIS A 191 -8.98 6.80 -3.49
N ASP A 192 -9.93 7.03 -4.41
CA ASP A 192 -10.57 5.99 -5.22
C ASP A 192 -10.11 6.03 -6.66
N TYR A 193 -9.91 4.85 -7.22
CA TYR A 193 -9.52 4.68 -8.62
C TYR A 193 -10.43 3.64 -9.29
N ASP A 194 -10.82 3.93 -10.54
CA ASP A 194 -11.40 2.92 -11.41
C ASP A 194 -10.31 1.94 -11.87
N VAL A 195 -10.64 0.65 -11.86
CA VAL A 195 -9.73 -0.43 -12.21
C VAL A 195 -10.14 -1.03 -13.55
N GLN A 196 -9.16 -1.30 -14.42
CA GLN A 196 -9.35 -1.88 -15.74
C GLN A 196 -8.64 -3.23 -15.86
N LEU A 197 -9.10 -4.03 -16.81
CA LEU A 197 -8.42 -5.28 -17.15
C LEU A 197 -6.97 -4.98 -17.57
N ASP A 198 -6.07 -5.85 -17.15
CA ASP A 198 -4.61 -5.76 -17.36
C ASP A 198 -3.90 -4.59 -16.67
N ASP A 199 -4.58 -3.81 -15.82
CA ASP A 199 -3.86 -2.93 -14.91
C ASP A 199 -2.90 -3.74 -14.03
N ILE A 200 -1.70 -3.20 -13.82
CA ILE A 200 -0.77 -3.70 -12.80
C ILE A 200 -0.54 -2.60 -11.78
N PHE A 201 -0.74 -2.93 -10.51
CA PHE A 201 -0.43 -2.05 -9.38
C PHE A 201 0.80 -2.57 -8.66
N LEU A 202 1.69 -1.66 -8.26
CA LEU A 202 2.87 -1.93 -7.46
C LEU A 202 2.79 -1.12 -6.17
N LEU A 203 2.79 -1.80 -5.02
CA LEU A 203 3.06 -1.19 -3.72
C LEU A 203 4.51 -1.47 -3.38
N CYS A 204 5.23 -0.50 -2.84
CA CYS A 204 6.62 -0.70 -2.41
C CYS A 204 7.00 0.17 -1.21
N SER A 205 7.96 -0.29 -0.41
CA SER A 205 8.68 0.52 0.57
C SER A 205 9.71 1.42 -0.10
N ASP A 206 10.27 2.37 0.65
CA ASP A 206 11.28 3.32 0.18
C ASP A 206 12.58 2.62 -0.26
N GLY A 207 12.90 1.45 0.31
CA GLY A 207 14.04 0.64 -0.10
C GLY A 207 14.01 0.21 -1.58
N LEU A 208 12.85 0.23 -2.24
CA LEU A 208 12.77 0.09 -3.70
C LEU A 208 13.00 1.43 -4.38
N SER A 209 12.19 2.46 -4.06
CA SER A 209 12.13 3.74 -4.77
C SER A 209 13.34 4.65 -4.49
N ASP A 210 14.11 4.39 -3.44
CA ASP A 210 15.38 5.04 -3.18
C ASP A 210 16.54 4.45 -4.00
N MET A 211 16.40 3.19 -4.42
CA MET A 211 17.43 2.48 -5.19
C MET A 211 17.17 2.48 -6.69
N LEU A 212 15.91 2.60 -7.12
CA LEU A 212 15.52 2.58 -8.54
C LEU A 212 14.68 3.81 -8.86
N ASP A 213 14.91 4.41 -10.03
CA ASP A 213 14.03 5.47 -10.51
C ASP A 213 12.73 4.89 -11.12
N ASP A 214 11.73 5.76 -11.28
CA ASP A 214 10.41 5.35 -11.80
C ASP A 214 10.49 4.74 -13.20
N THR A 215 11.50 5.12 -14.01
CA THR A 215 11.70 4.58 -15.36
C THR A 215 12.23 3.15 -15.31
N GLU A 216 13.15 2.87 -14.41
CA GLU A 216 13.70 1.52 -14.18
C GLU A 216 12.62 0.59 -13.65
N ILE A 217 11.82 1.05 -12.66
CA ILE A 217 10.69 0.31 -12.11
C ILE A 217 9.66 0.03 -13.21
N ALA A 218 9.27 1.05 -13.98
CA ALA A 218 8.33 0.91 -15.08
C ALA A 218 8.77 -0.13 -16.10
N LEU A 219 10.05 -0.08 -16.51
CA LEU A 219 10.61 -1.00 -17.50
C LEU A 219 10.57 -2.45 -17.00
N ALA A 220 10.94 -2.68 -15.74
CA ALA A 220 10.90 -4.01 -15.12
C ALA A 220 9.47 -4.57 -15.08
N VAL A 221 8.49 -3.75 -14.62
CA VAL A 221 7.09 -4.17 -14.54
C VAL A 221 6.49 -4.37 -15.93
N GLN A 222 6.81 -3.53 -16.92
CA GLN A 222 6.34 -3.71 -18.31
C GLN A 222 6.90 -4.97 -18.95
N THR A 223 8.18 -5.25 -18.75
CA THR A 223 8.87 -6.36 -19.38
C THR A 223 8.46 -7.71 -18.78
N LEU A 224 8.28 -7.77 -17.47
CA LEU A 224 8.05 -9.01 -16.73
C LEU A 224 6.61 -9.16 -16.22
N GLY A 225 5.71 -8.19 -16.50
CA GLY A 225 4.36 -8.16 -15.96
C GLY A 225 3.47 -9.35 -16.31
N ASP A 226 3.86 -10.18 -17.28
CA ASP A 226 3.19 -11.45 -17.57
C ASP A 226 3.50 -12.53 -16.54
N ASN A 227 4.60 -12.40 -15.80
CA ASN A 227 5.00 -13.25 -14.68
C ASN A 227 5.30 -12.36 -13.46
N LEU A 228 4.25 -12.07 -12.67
CA LEU A 228 4.37 -11.15 -11.52
C LEU A 228 5.39 -11.64 -10.48
N ALA A 229 5.52 -12.94 -10.26
CA ALA A 229 6.49 -13.48 -9.31
C ALA A 229 7.92 -13.14 -9.73
N LEU A 230 8.23 -13.35 -11.02
CA LEU A 230 9.54 -12.99 -11.55
C LEU A 230 9.76 -11.46 -11.54
N ALA A 231 8.73 -10.68 -11.83
CA ALA A 231 8.80 -9.21 -11.77
C ALA A 231 9.12 -8.71 -10.35
N ALA A 232 8.44 -9.27 -9.34
CA ALA A 232 8.65 -8.90 -7.95
C ALA A 232 10.08 -9.27 -7.47
N GLU A 233 10.53 -10.49 -7.75
CA GLU A 233 11.89 -10.94 -7.43
C GLU A 233 12.95 -10.08 -8.14
N HIS A 234 12.73 -9.75 -9.41
CA HIS A 234 13.64 -8.93 -10.19
C HIS A 234 13.76 -7.50 -9.66
N LEU A 235 12.65 -6.86 -9.28
CA LEU A 235 12.67 -5.53 -8.67
C LEU A 235 13.49 -5.52 -7.37
N VAL A 236 13.27 -6.50 -6.49
CA VAL A 236 14.05 -6.64 -5.25
C VAL A 236 15.54 -6.86 -5.56
N GLN A 237 15.86 -7.70 -6.54
CA GLN A 237 17.25 -7.95 -6.95
C GLN A 237 17.91 -6.68 -7.50
N MET A 238 17.23 -5.92 -8.37
CA MET A 238 17.74 -4.64 -8.92
C MET A 238 18.04 -3.65 -7.80
N ALA A 239 17.14 -3.49 -6.82
CA ALA A 239 17.36 -2.59 -5.69
C ALA A 239 18.56 -3.04 -4.83
N ASN A 240 18.69 -4.35 -4.61
CA ASN A 240 19.85 -4.93 -3.94
C ASN A 240 21.17 -4.69 -4.71
N ASP A 241 21.16 -4.81 -6.02
CA ASP A 241 22.33 -4.58 -6.88
C ASP A 241 22.73 -3.10 -6.91
N ASN A 242 21.77 -2.18 -6.74
CA ASN A 242 21.99 -0.74 -6.60
C ASN A 242 22.36 -0.31 -5.17
N GLY A 243 22.60 -1.28 -4.28
CA GLY A 243 23.16 -1.03 -2.95
C GLY A 243 22.37 -1.62 -1.79
N GLY A 244 21.06 -1.87 -1.95
CA GLY A 244 20.22 -2.51 -0.93
C GLY A 244 20.34 -1.85 0.44
N ARG A 245 20.22 -0.53 0.51
CA ARG A 245 20.55 0.27 1.71
C ARG A 245 19.53 0.10 2.82
N ASP A 246 18.30 -0.25 2.45
CA ASP A 246 17.20 -0.48 3.37
C ASP A 246 16.47 -1.80 3.08
N ASN A 247 15.45 -2.12 3.87
CA ASN A 247 14.52 -3.21 3.61
C ASN A 247 13.76 -2.93 2.32
N ILE A 248 13.61 -3.94 1.48
CA ILE A 248 13.00 -3.82 0.15
C ILE A 248 11.77 -4.71 0.12
N SER A 249 10.59 -4.10 0.02
CA SER A 249 9.33 -4.83 -0.06
C SER A 249 8.49 -4.37 -1.23
N VAL A 250 7.90 -5.33 -1.94
CA VAL A 250 7.02 -5.08 -3.07
C VAL A 250 5.79 -5.99 -3.02
N ILE A 251 4.65 -5.45 -3.45
CA ILE A 251 3.44 -6.20 -3.77
C ILE A 251 3.04 -5.83 -5.20
N LEU A 252 2.93 -6.83 -6.06
CA LEU A 252 2.38 -6.65 -7.40
C LEU A 252 0.97 -7.24 -7.46
N VAL A 253 0.03 -6.47 -8.01
CA VAL A 253 -1.36 -6.87 -8.23
C VAL A 253 -1.70 -6.69 -9.69
N ARG A 254 -2.10 -7.75 -10.40
CA ARG A 254 -2.62 -7.66 -11.78
C ARG A 254 -4.09 -7.99 -11.83
N VAL A 255 -4.81 -7.20 -12.60
CA VAL A 255 -6.24 -7.39 -12.86
C VAL A 255 -6.42 -8.35 -14.03
N ARG A 256 -6.90 -9.56 -13.74
CA ARG A 256 -7.10 -10.66 -14.71
C ARG A 256 -8.54 -10.78 -15.19
N GLY A 257 -9.49 -10.06 -14.58
CA GLY A 257 -10.89 -10.20 -14.93
C GLY A 257 -11.83 -9.21 -14.23
N ASP A 258 -13.09 -9.26 -14.63
CA ASP A 258 -14.15 -8.44 -14.07
C ASP A 258 -14.61 -9.00 -12.70
N TYR A 259 -14.68 -8.14 -11.72
CA TYR A 259 -15.16 -8.44 -10.37
C TYR A 259 -16.31 -7.54 -9.90
N THR A 260 -17.07 -7.00 -10.86
CA THR A 260 -18.26 -6.22 -10.55
C THR A 260 -19.26 -7.01 -9.72
N VAL A 261 -19.86 -6.33 -8.74
CA VAL A 261 -20.99 -6.87 -7.97
C VAL A 261 -22.25 -6.86 -8.83
N SER A 262 -22.96 -7.99 -8.90
CA SER A 262 -24.19 -8.07 -9.69
C SER A 262 -25.27 -7.17 -9.07
N ARG A 263 -25.52 -6.03 -9.69
CA ARG A 263 -26.63 -5.15 -9.34
C ARG A 263 -27.93 -5.81 -9.77
N GLY A 264 -28.93 -5.91 -8.87
CA GLY A 264 -30.25 -6.40 -9.20
C GLY A 264 -30.83 -5.64 -10.40
N TRP A 265 -31.70 -6.28 -11.20
CA TRP A 265 -32.23 -5.72 -12.45
C TRP A 265 -32.89 -4.34 -12.29
N TRP A 266 -33.50 -4.07 -11.15
CA TRP A 266 -34.08 -2.75 -10.81
C TRP A 266 -33.03 -1.64 -10.70
N GLN A 267 -31.85 -1.91 -10.15
CA GLN A 267 -30.77 -0.94 -10.06
C GLN A 267 -30.12 -0.67 -11.43
N LYS A 268 -30.09 -1.69 -12.32
CA LYS A 268 -29.66 -1.49 -13.72
C LYS A 268 -30.60 -0.61 -14.50
N LEU A 269 -31.90 -0.64 -14.20
CA LEU A 269 -32.91 0.23 -14.83
C LEU A 269 -32.76 1.68 -14.36
N LEU A 270 -32.59 1.91 -13.07
CA LEU A 270 -32.39 3.24 -12.48
C LEU A 270 -31.05 3.92 -12.91
N ALA A 271 -30.00 3.12 -13.12
CA ALA A 271 -28.70 3.63 -13.62
C ALA A 271 -28.75 4.07 -15.09
N ARG A 272 -29.75 3.61 -15.89
CA ARG A 272 -29.96 4.04 -17.28
C ARG A 272 -30.85 5.27 -17.40
N LEU A 273 -31.44 5.72 -16.31
CA LEU A 273 -32.31 6.90 -16.25
C LEU A 273 -31.62 8.14 -15.66
N LYS A 274 -30.36 8.02 -15.30
CA LYS A 274 -29.42 9.12 -14.97
C LYS A 274 -28.42 9.31 -16.11
#